data_1e3a4066fa1ddb1b4f6db8ecf14171e6
#
_entry.id   1e3a4066fa1ddb1b4f6db8ecf14171e6
#
_cell.length_a   1.000
_cell.length_b   1.000
_cell.length_c   1.000
_cell.angle_alpha   90.00
_cell.angle_beta   90.00
_cell.angle_gamma   90.00
#
_symmetry.space_group_name_H-M   'P 1'
#
loop_
_entity.id
_entity.type
_entity.pdbx_description
1 polymer ?
#
loop_
_entity_poly.entity_id
_entity_poly.type
_entity_poly.pdbx_seq_one_letter_code
_entity_poly.pdbx_strand_id
1 'polypeptide(L)'
;MALNMGCVSVTLSDEQQTLFRLIEDTDEHVFITGRAGTGKSTLLQYFAWNTEKQIAICAPTGVAALNVEGQTIHSLFRLPIGLIAESQIEQSDATRRVLNAIQTLVIDEISMVNADLMDAIDRSLRQARGKRGIPFGGVQVVMFGDPYQLAPVPPRGDELRYVQDHYRSFWFFDAKVWTGGLQGQGGSSGGSGDQLLDLGEYGTRLHVHELVHIHRQSDDGFKAMLNAVRYGRVTADIAETLNTQGARTPPEPEPGEVPIITLATRNDIVNSINSRHLAALAGREQIARAEVSGDFGRGEANYPADSELKLKVGAQVMFLRNDIAMQGSRRAG
;
A
#
# COMPACT_ATOMS: atom_id res chain seq x y z
N MET A 1 -8.48 -5.85 29.09
CA MET A 1 -7.23 -5.56 29.81
C MET A 1 -6.41 -4.67 28.89
N ALA A 2 -6.44 -3.36 29.13
CA ALA A 2 -5.84 -2.36 28.26
C ALA A 2 -4.31 -2.47 28.37
N LEU A 3 -3.65 -2.77 27.26
CA LEU A 3 -2.20 -2.62 27.13
C LEU A 3 -1.88 -1.13 27.14
N ASN A 4 -1.28 -0.70 28.24
CA ASN A 4 -0.76 0.63 28.46
C ASN A 4 0.50 0.80 27.58
N MET A 5 0.33 1.16 26.30
CA MET A 5 1.40 1.70 25.48
C MET A 5 1.39 3.20 25.70
N GLY A 6 2.52 3.71 26.23
CA GLY A 6 2.68 5.08 26.65
C GLY A 6 2.11 6.07 25.65
N CYS A 7 1.26 6.98 26.13
CA CYS A 7 0.73 8.13 25.38
C CYS A 7 1.92 8.97 24.86
N VAL A 8 2.36 8.70 23.67
CA VAL A 8 3.04 9.72 22.88
C VAL A 8 1.91 10.62 22.41
N SER A 9 1.81 11.80 22.99
CA SER A 9 0.83 12.82 22.54
C SER A 9 1.28 13.26 21.14
N VAL A 10 0.67 12.66 20.13
CA VAL A 10 0.88 13.06 18.73
C VAL A 10 0.20 14.42 18.56
N THR A 11 0.97 15.45 18.31
CA THR A 11 0.45 16.79 17.98
C THR A 11 0.43 16.92 16.46
N LEU A 12 -0.75 17.09 15.90
CA LEU A 12 -0.92 17.37 14.48
C LEU A 12 -0.53 18.83 14.15
N SER A 13 0.07 19.04 12.98
CA SER A 13 0.23 20.38 12.41
C SER A 13 -1.16 20.96 12.03
N ASP A 14 -1.25 22.28 11.81
CA ASP A 14 -2.49 22.95 11.40
C ASP A 14 -3.04 22.35 10.10
N GLU A 15 -2.16 22.02 9.15
CA GLU A 15 -2.49 21.35 7.91
C GLU A 15 -3.11 19.96 8.17
N GLN A 16 -2.48 19.15 9.01
CA GLN A 16 -2.99 17.84 9.39
C GLN A 16 -4.31 17.90 10.17
N GLN A 17 -4.47 18.92 11.03
CA GLN A 17 -5.73 19.14 11.76
C GLN A 17 -6.88 19.48 10.80
N THR A 18 -6.60 20.30 9.78
CA THR A 18 -7.58 20.65 8.76
C THR A 18 -8.02 19.43 7.97
N LEU A 19 -7.06 18.57 7.58
CA LEU A 19 -7.36 17.32 6.88
C LEU A 19 -8.12 16.33 7.78
N PHE A 20 -7.75 16.22 9.05
CA PHE A 20 -8.49 15.38 10.00
C PHE A 20 -9.96 15.79 10.06
N ARG A 21 -10.25 17.11 10.19
CA ARG A 21 -11.63 17.61 10.19
C ARG A 21 -12.34 17.35 8.88
N LEU A 22 -11.69 17.55 7.74
CA LEU A 22 -12.26 17.23 6.44
C LEU A 22 -12.70 15.77 6.37
N ILE A 23 -11.85 14.84 6.82
CA ILE A 23 -12.16 13.41 6.80
C ILE A 23 -13.27 13.08 7.82
N GLU A 24 -13.20 13.64 9.02
CA GLU A 24 -14.13 13.34 10.12
C GLU A 24 -15.52 13.93 9.88
N ASP A 25 -15.59 15.21 9.49
CA ASP A 25 -16.82 15.96 9.44
C ASP A 25 -17.57 15.81 8.11
N THR A 26 -16.98 15.18 7.08
CA THR A 26 -17.58 15.04 5.76
C THR A 26 -17.52 13.59 5.25
N ASP A 27 -18.26 13.32 4.17
CA ASP A 27 -18.20 12.06 3.42
C ASP A 27 -17.38 12.18 2.11
N GLU A 28 -16.61 13.26 1.97
CA GLU A 28 -15.81 13.56 0.79
C GLU A 28 -14.67 12.53 0.64
N HIS A 29 -14.39 12.09 -0.59
CA HIS A 29 -13.23 11.26 -0.85
C HIS A 29 -11.97 12.11 -0.84
N VAL A 30 -10.91 11.62 -0.17
CA VAL A 30 -9.68 12.39 0.03
C VAL A 30 -8.46 11.57 -0.36
N PHE A 31 -7.59 12.15 -1.18
CA PHE A 31 -6.26 11.62 -1.45
C PHE A 31 -5.20 12.52 -0.82
N ILE A 32 -4.50 11.99 0.19
CA ILE A 32 -3.44 12.66 0.91
C ILE A 32 -2.11 12.14 0.40
N THR A 33 -1.43 12.99 -0.35
CA THR A 33 -0.10 12.72 -0.88
C THR A 33 0.97 13.53 -0.15
N GLY A 34 2.22 13.34 -0.50
CA GLY A 34 3.35 14.08 0.05
C GLY A 34 4.59 13.24 0.13
N ARG A 35 5.72 13.89 0.32
CA ARG A 35 7.06 13.28 0.38
C ARG A 35 7.21 12.31 1.54
N ALA A 36 8.24 11.47 1.51
CA ALA A 36 8.59 10.67 2.68
C ALA A 36 8.87 11.57 3.88
N GLY A 37 8.28 11.24 5.04
CA GLY A 37 8.48 12.00 6.27
C GLY A 37 7.61 13.24 6.46
N THR A 38 6.58 13.45 5.60
CA THR A 38 5.62 14.56 5.78
C THR A 38 4.51 14.26 6.79
N GLY A 39 4.54 13.10 7.44
CA GLY A 39 3.57 12.77 8.48
C GLY A 39 2.28 12.13 7.98
N LYS A 40 2.24 11.56 6.75
CA LYS A 40 1.08 10.80 6.25
C LYS A 40 0.66 9.69 7.21
N SER A 41 1.59 8.82 7.60
CA SER A 41 1.31 7.70 8.51
C SER A 41 0.92 8.19 9.90
N THR A 42 1.45 9.33 10.36
CA THR A 42 1.07 9.96 11.62
C THR A 42 -0.39 10.43 11.58
N LEU A 43 -0.80 11.08 10.50
CA LEU A 43 -2.18 11.51 10.31
C LEU A 43 -3.13 10.31 10.21
N LEU A 44 -2.74 9.27 9.46
CA LEU A 44 -3.52 8.03 9.35
C LEU A 44 -3.74 7.39 10.73
N GLN A 45 -2.68 7.21 11.51
CA GLN A 45 -2.76 6.63 12.85
C GLN A 45 -3.59 7.50 13.79
N TYR A 46 -3.38 8.81 13.75
CA TYR A 46 -4.18 9.75 14.55
C TYR A 46 -5.66 9.65 14.20
N PHE A 47 -6.01 9.61 12.91
CA PHE A 47 -7.38 9.42 12.45
C PHE A 47 -7.94 8.09 12.95
N ALA A 48 -7.21 7.00 12.79
CA ALA A 48 -7.65 5.67 13.21
C ALA A 48 -7.96 5.58 14.73
N TRP A 49 -7.26 6.37 15.55
CA TRP A 49 -7.46 6.35 17.02
C TRP A 49 -8.50 7.34 17.50
N ASN A 50 -8.79 8.41 16.76
CA ASN A 50 -9.63 9.49 17.23
C ASN A 50 -10.95 9.63 16.47
N THR A 51 -11.17 8.88 15.40
CA THR A 51 -12.42 8.94 14.62
C THR A 51 -13.57 8.27 15.36
N GLU A 52 -14.76 8.85 15.23
CA GLU A 52 -16.02 8.25 15.66
C GLU A 52 -16.65 7.36 14.55
N LYS A 53 -16.11 7.42 13.34
CA LYS A 53 -16.60 6.64 12.19
C LYS A 53 -16.22 5.16 12.30
N GLN A 54 -17.07 4.29 11.74
CA GLN A 54 -16.72 2.89 11.53
C GLN A 54 -15.76 2.78 10.34
N ILE A 55 -14.49 2.49 10.61
CA ILE A 55 -13.46 2.46 9.59
C ILE A 55 -12.97 1.06 9.28
N ALA A 56 -12.51 0.85 8.05
CA ALA A 56 -11.65 -0.27 7.70
C ALA A 56 -10.35 0.29 7.09
N ILE A 57 -9.21 -0.25 7.53
CA ILE A 57 -7.89 0.15 7.03
C ILE A 57 -7.31 -0.99 6.21
N CYS A 58 -6.85 -0.69 5.02
CA CYS A 58 -6.20 -1.67 4.15
C CYS A 58 -5.00 -1.08 3.40
N ALA A 59 -4.19 -1.98 2.84
CA ALA A 59 -3.03 -1.61 2.02
C ALA A 59 -2.79 -2.67 0.92
N PRO A 60 -2.05 -2.35 -0.16
CA PRO A 60 -1.80 -3.28 -1.25
C PRO A 60 -0.90 -4.45 -0.87
N THR A 61 -0.02 -4.29 0.10
CA THR A 61 0.95 -5.33 0.53
C THR A 61 0.76 -5.72 2.00
N GLY A 62 1.19 -6.95 2.35
CA GLY A 62 1.14 -7.43 3.73
C GLY A 62 1.96 -6.57 4.70
N VAL A 63 3.15 -6.12 4.27
CA VAL A 63 4.03 -5.27 5.11
C VAL A 63 3.37 -3.92 5.37
N ALA A 64 2.83 -3.26 4.34
CA ALA A 64 2.14 -2.00 4.52
C ALA A 64 0.89 -2.15 5.41
N ALA A 65 0.12 -3.23 5.23
CA ALA A 65 -1.05 -3.51 6.04
C ALA A 65 -0.70 -3.71 7.54
N LEU A 66 0.42 -4.39 7.84
CA LEU A 66 0.90 -4.56 9.21
C LEU A 66 1.29 -3.23 9.87
N ASN A 67 1.92 -2.33 9.11
CA ASN A 67 2.36 -1.02 9.62
C ASN A 67 1.20 -0.13 10.08
N VAL A 68 0.02 -0.33 9.52
CA VAL A 68 -1.20 0.43 9.83
C VAL A 68 -2.25 -0.39 10.60
N GLU A 69 -1.84 -1.55 11.12
CA GLU A 69 -2.74 -2.48 11.85
C GLU A 69 -3.99 -2.87 11.03
N GLY A 70 -3.86 -2.87 9.71
CA GLY A 70 -4.92 -3.14 8.76
C GLY A 70 -4.81 -4.54 8.13
N GLN A 71 -5.52 -4.71 7.02
CA GLN A 71 -5.51 -5.91 6.18
C GLN A 71 -5.04 -5.59 4.77
N THR A 72 -4.61 -6.61 3.99
CA THR A 72 -4.43 -6.37 2.56
C THR A 72 -5.77 -6.15 1.86
N ILE A 73 -5.79 -5.33 0.80
CA ILE A 73 -6.98 -5.08 -0.02
C ILE A 73 -7.59 -6.42 -0.47
N HIS A 74 -6.77 -7.32 -1.02
CA HIS A 74 -7.19 -8.64 -1.47
C HIS A 74 -7.82 -9.49 -0.35
N SER A 75 -7.33 -9.37 0.88
CA SER A 75 -7.89 -10.08 2.04
C SER A 75 -9.22 -9.48 2.49
N LEU A 76 -9.30 -8.16 2.60
CA LEU A 76 -10.51 -7.45 3.07
C LEU A 76 -11.69 -7.69 2.12
N PHE A 77 -11.44 -7.57 0.81
CA PHE A 77 -12.47 -7.67 -0.23
C PHE A 77 -12.62 -9.07 -0.82
N ARG A 78 -11.75 -10.04 -0.45
CA ARG A 78 -11.71 -11.40 -1.02
C ARG A 78 -11.51 -11.40 -2.53
N LEU A 79 -10.67 -10.50 -3.04
CA LEU A 79 -10.38 -10.36 -4.45
C LEU A 79 -9.22 -11.28 -4.88
N PRO A 80 -9.26 -11.86 -6.08
CA PRO A 80 -8.13 -12.58 -6.66
C PRO A 80 -7.00 -11.62 -7.04
N ILE A 81 -5.82 -12.19 -7.33
CA ILE A 81 -4.68 -11.45 -7.88
C ILE A 81 -4.83 -11.39 -9.40
N GLY A 82 -4.42 -10.28 -10.04
CA GLY A 82 -4.52 -10.02 -11.46
C GLY A 82 -5.72 -9.15 -11.83
N LEU A 83 -6.17 -9.19 -13.07
CA LEU A 83 -7.38 -8.48 -13.52
C LEU A 83 -8.63 -9.12 -12.90
N ILE A 84 -9.55 -8.29 -12.46
CA ILE A 84 -10.70 -8.71 -11.67
C ILE A 84 -11.99 -8.51 -12.47
N ALA A 85 -12.51 -9.59 -13.03
CA ALA A 85 -13.82 -9.58 -13.65
C ALA A 85 -14.94 -9.43 -12.61
N GLU A 86 -16.05 -8.83 -13.00
CA GLU A 86 -17.19 -8.64 -12.09
C GLU A 86 -17.72 -9.97 -11.52
N SER A 87 -17.70 -11.04 -12.32
CA SER A 87 -18.08 -12.39 -11.90
C SER A 87 -17.19 -13.03 -10.85
N GLN A 88 -16.01 -12.48 -10.63
CA GLN A 88 -15.04 -12.96 -9.63
C GLN A 88 -15.19 -12.25 -8.27
N ILE A 89 -16.09 -11.27 -8.17
CA ILE A 89 -16.39 -10.58 -6.93
C ILE A 89 -17.42 -11.38 -6.15
N GLU A 90 -16.95 -12.41 -5.46
CA GLU A 90 -17.78 -13.24 -4.60
C GLU A 90 -17.65 -12.80 -3.14
N GLN A 91 -18.77 -12.51 -2.50
CA GLN A 91 -18.78 -12.05 -1.12
C GLN A 91 -19.48 -13.06 -0.21
N SER A 92 -18.74 -13.57 0.77
CA SER A 92 -19.36 -14.30 1.88
C SER A 92 -20.24 -13.36 2.72
N ASP A 93 -21.20 -13.94 3.46
CA ASP A 93 -22.05 -13.14 4.37
C ASP A 93 -21.21 -12.40 5.43
N ALA A 94 -20.07 -12.96 5.85
CA ALA A 94 -19.16 -12.30 6.78
C ALA A 94 -18.49 -11.07 6.14
N THR A 95 -17.98 -11.20 4.92
CA THR A 95 -17.39 -10.10 4.16
C THR A 95 -18.43 -9.00 3.92
N ARG A 96 -19.64 -9.38 3.46
CA ARG A 96 -20.74 -8.45 3.22
C ARG A 96 -21.13 -7.67 4.47
N ARG A 97 -21.19 -8.32 5.63
CA ARG A 97 -21.48 -7.63 6.90
C ARG A 97 -20.43 -6.58 7.24
N VAL A 98 -19.16 -6.89 7.08
CA VAL A 98 -18.07 -5.94 7.32
C VAL A 98 -18.16 -4.76 6.36
N LEU A 99 -18.24 -5.00 5.04
CA LEU A 99 -18.30 -3.95 4.02
C LEU A 99 -19.58 -3.10 4.10
N ASN A 100 -20.65 -3.63 4.66
CA ASN A 100 -21.89 -2.87 4.88
C ASN A 100 -21.83 -1.97 6.12
N ALA A 101 -21.03 -2.35 7.12
CA ALA A 101 -20.90 -1.60 8.38
C ALA A 101 -19.96 -0.40 8.29
N ILE A 102 -18.95 -0.44 7.42
CA ILE A 102 -17.94 0.63 7.32
C ILE A 102 -18.53 1.93 6.76
N GLN A 103 -18.13 3.05 7.35
CA GLN A 103 -18.44 4.40 6.88
C GLN A 103 -17.28 4.98 6.07
N THR A 104 -16.05 4.68 6.48
CA THR A 104 -14.84 5.15 5.79
C THR A 104 -13.90 3.98 5.52
N LEU A 105 -13.45 3.85 4.28
CA LEU A 105 -12.37 2.97 3.86
C LEU A 105 -11.08 3.77 3.77
N VAL A 106 -10.07 3.38 4.55
CA VAL A 106 -8.73 3.97 4.51
C VAL A 106 -7.81 3.05 3.73
N ILE A 107 -7.13 3.59 2.71
CA ILE A 107 -6.17 2.84 1.89
C ILE A 107 -4.80 3.50 2.03
N ASP A 108 -3.86 2.80 2.67
CA ASP A 108 -2.47 3.24 2.71
C ASP A 108 -1.68 2.71 1.50
N GLU A 109 -0.56 3.36 1.16
CA GLU A 109 0.29 3.05 0.00
C GLU A 109 -0.50 2.94 -1.31
N ILE A 110 -1.45 3.87 -1.53
CA ILE A 110 -2.34 3.88 -2.70
C ILE A 110 -1.59 3.90 -4.04
N SER A 111 -0.36 4.40 -4.07
CA SER A 111 0.48 4.44 -5.28
C SER A 111 0.71 3.06 -5.91
N MET A 112 0.62 1.98 -5.14
CA MET A 112 0.75 0.61 -5.62
C MET A 112 -0.57 -0.01 -6.09
N VAL A 113 -1.69 0.69 -5.95
CA VAL A 113 -3.03 0.24 -6.38
C VAL A 113 -3.25 0.63 -7.83
N ASN A 114 -3.64 -0.33 -8.66
CA ASN A 114 -3.97 -0.07 -10.05
C ASN A 114 -5.45 0.29 -10.26
N ALA A 115 -5.77 0.81 -11.44
CA ALA A 115 -7.11 1.26 -11.80
C ALA A 115 -8.17 0.14 -11.72
N ASP A 116 -7.83 -1.07 -12.17
CA ASP A 116 -8.76 -2.23 -12.13
C ASP A 116 -9.07 -2.66 -10.70
N LEU A 117 -8.05 -2.69 -9.83
CA LEU A 117 -8.24 -3.00 -8.41
C LEU A 117 -9.09 -1.93 -7.71
N MET A 118 -8.91 -0.65 -8.06
CA MET A 118 -9.75 0.44 -7.53
C MET A 118 -11.22 0.27 -7.97
N ASP A 119 -11.47 -0.06 -9.23
CA ASP A 119 -12.81 -0.35 -9.72
C ASP A 119 -13.39 -1.63 -9.08
N ALA A 120 -12.57 -2.63 -8.77
CA ALA A 120 -13.01 -3.82 -8.05
C ALA A 120 -13.41 -3.51 -6.61
N ILE A 121 -12.71 -2.60 -5.93
CA ILE A 121 -13.10 -2.08 -4.60
C ILE A 121 -14.47 -1.39 -4.69
N ASP A 122 -14.65 -0.49 -5.66
CA ASP A 122 -15.93 0.19 -5.89
C ASP A 122 -17.07 -0.80 -6.13
N ARG A 123 -16.90 -1.73 -7.06
CA ARG A 123 -17.90 -2.77 -7.37
C ARG A 123 -18.25 -3.61 -6.13
N SER A 124 -17.23 -3.99 -5.35
CA SER A 124 -17.43 -4.77 -4.13
C SER A 124 -18.26 -4.01 -3.09
N LEU A 125 -17.99 -2.73 -2.87
CA LEU A 125 -18.74 -1.90 -1.93
C LEU A 125 -20.18 -1.65 -2.41
N ARG A 126 -20.39 -1.35 -3.69
CA ARG A 126 -21.72 -1.20 -4.28
C ARG A 126 -22.55 -2.47 -4.13
N GLN A 127 -21.94 -3.63 -4.37
CA GLN A 127 -22.60 -4.93 -4.24
C GLN A 127 -22.95 -5.24 -2.80
N ALA A 128 -22.01 -5.08 -1.86
CA ALA A 128 -22.23 -5.34 -0.43
C ALA A 128 -23.39 -4.52 0.15
N ARG A 129 -23.47 -3.26 -0.24
CA ARG A 129 -24.43 -2.28 0.29
C ARG A 129 -25.74 -2.20 -0.50
N GLY A 130 -25.84 -2.92 -1.63
CA GLY A 130 -27.02 -2.86 -2.51
C GLY A 130 -27.22 -1.50 -3.20
N LYS A 131 -26.19 -0.65 -3.24
CA LYS A 131 -26.24 0.72 -3.77
C LYS A 131 -25.48 0.83 -5.10
N ARG A 132 -25.96 0.12 -6.14
CA ARG A 132 -25.28 0.00 -7.44
C ARG A 132 -24.99 1.34 -8.14
N GLY A 133 -25.88 2.33 -7.99
CA GLY A 133 -25.76 3.65 -8.61
C GLY A 133 -24.89 4.65 -7.86
N ILE A 134 -24.41 4.32 -6.65
CA ILE A 134 -23.62 5.24 -5.81
C ILE A 134 -22.17 4.79 -5.78
N PRO A 135 -21.21 5.64 -6.14
CA PRO A 135 -19.79 5.33 -6.02
C PRO A 135 -19.42 4.80 -4.64
N PHE A 136 -18.61 3.74 -4.61
CA PHE A 136 -18.21 3.01 -3.40
C PHE A 136 -19.38 2.60 -2.48
N GLY A 137 -20.60 2.50 -3.03
CA GLY A 137 -21.80 2.23 -2.24
C GLY A 137 -22.11 3.29 -1.18
N GLY A 138 -21.56 4.51 -1.32
CA GLY A 138 -21.66 5.60 -0.37
C GLY A 138 -20.72 5.46 0.84
N VAL A 139 -19.61 4.72 0.68
CA VAL A 139 -18.51 4.69 1.64
C VAL A 139 -17.53 5.79 1.28
N GLN A 140 -17.12 6.60 2.24
CA GLN A 140 -16.02 7.55 2.08
C GLN A 140 -14.72 6.78 1.83
N VAL A 141 -13.90 7.21 0.86
CA VAL A 141 -12.58 6.63 0.60
C VAL A 141 -11.49 7.65 0.91
N VAL A 142 -10.60 7.31 1.84
CA VAL A 142 -9.45 8.12 2.23
C VAL A 142 -8.20 7.38 1.85
N MET A 143 -7.38 8.00 1.01
CA MET A 143 -6.21 7.38 0.42
C MET A 143 -4.94 8.10 0.85
N PHE A 144 -3.94 7.33 1.28
CA PHE A 144 -2.61 7.83 1.64
C PHE A 144 -1.56 7.22 0.70
N GLY A 145 -0.63 8.01 0.21
CA GLY A 145 0.47 7.51 -0.60
C GLY A 145 1.24 8.60 -1.33
N ASP A 146 2.24 8.19 -2.11
CA ASP A 146 3.06 9.09 -2.90
C ASP A 146 3.23 8.54 -4.32
N PRO A 147 2.62 9.13 -5.35
CA PRO A 147 2.72 8.66 -6.74
C PRO A 147 4.15 8.66 -7.31
N TYR A 148 5.08 9.34 -6.66
CA TYR A 148 6.49 9.33 -7.02
C TYR A 148 7.29 8.19 -6.37
N GLN A 149 6.64 7.35 -5.54
CA GLN A 149 7.22 6.14 -4.99
C GLN A 149 6.89 4.92 -5.86
N LEU A 150 6.73 3.73 -5.26
CA LEU A 150 6.47 2.53 -6.03
C LEU A 150 5.14 2.60 -6.77
N ALA A 151 5.22 2.51 -8.10
CA ALA A 151 4.06 2.42 -8.97
C ALA A 151 3.39 1.03 -8.88
N PRO A 152 2.13 0.90 -9.34
CA PRO A 152 1.50 -0.40 -9.50
C PRO A 152 2.33 -1.27 -10.44
N VAL A 153 2.36 -2.58 -10.18
CA VAL A 153 3.08 -3.51 -11.05
C VAL A 153 2.42 -3.53 -12.44
N PRO A 154 3.15 -3.20 -13.53
CA PRO A 154 2.56 -3.19 -14.85
C PRO A 154 2.10 -4.60 -15.27
N PRO A 155 0.88 -4.74 -15.82
CA PRO A 155 0.41 -6.00 -16.36
C PRO A 155 1.21 -6.42 -17.59
N ARG A 156 1.11 -7.67 -17.99
CA ARG A 156 1.83 -8.24 -19.14
C ARG A 156 0.87 -8.99 -20.06
N GLY A 157 1.28 -9.19 -21.31
CA GLY A 157 0.53 -9.98 -22.27
C GLY A 157 -0.89 -9.45 -22.50
N ASP A 158 -1.89 -10.33 -22.38
CA ASP A 158 -3.29 -10.00 -22.63
C ASP A 158 -3.87 -9.05 -21.57
N GLU A 159 -3.37 -9.10 -20.34
CA GLU A 159 -3.76 -8.15 -19.29
C GLU A 159 -3.35 -6.71 -19.65
N LEU A 160 -2.16 -6.53 -20.24
CA LEU A 160 -1.71 -5.21 -20.69
C LEU A 160 -2.63 -4.64 -21.77
N ARG A 161 -3.04 -5.48 -22.73
CA ARG A 161 -3.99 -5.06 -23.77
C ARG A 161 -5.32 -4.64 -23.17
N TYR A 162 -5.86 -5.47 -22.27
CA TYR A 162 -7.10 -5.11 -21.56
C TYR A 162 -7.02 -3.75 -20.88
N VAL A 163 -5.92 -3.47 -20.16
CA VAL A 163 -5.75 -2.19 -19.47
C VAL A 163 -5.66 -1.03 -20.47
N GLN A 164 -4.89 -1.18 -21.56
CA GLN A 164 -4.77 -0.17 -22.61
C GLN A 164 -6.11 0.13 -23.29
N ASP A 165 -6.98 -0.88 -23.46
CA ASP A 165 -8.28 -0.73 -24.09
C ASP A 165 -9.35 -0.12 -23.16
N HIS A 166 -9.16 -0.25 -21.83
CA HIS A 166 -10.21 0.07 -20.85
C HIS A 166 -9.87 1.23 -19.91
N TYR A 167 -8.60 1.60 -19.79
CA TYR A 167 -8.12 2.66 -18.89
C TYR A 167 -7.17 3.60 -19.61
N ARG A 168 -7.22 4.88 -19.23
CA ARG A 168 -6.29 5.90 -19.74
C ARG A 168 -4.86 5.65 -19.29
N SER A 169 -4.72 5.19 -18.05
CA SER A 169 -3.47 4.73 -17.47
C SER A 169 -3.72 3.63 -16.45
N PHE A 170 -2.63 3.03 -15.94
CA PHE A 170 -2.73 1.96 -14.95
C PHE A 170 -2.84 2.46 -13.51
N TRP A 171 -2.85 3.77 -13.30
CA TRP A 171 -2.91 4.35 -11.97
C TRP A 171 -4.34 4.36 -11.40
N PHE A 172 -4.46 4.25 -10.07
CA PHE A 172 -5.74 4.24 -9.36
C PHE A 172 -6.64 5.44 -9.67
N PHE A 173 -6.05 6.60 -9.95
CA PHE A 173 -6.81 7.82 -10.26
C PHE A 173 -7.42 7.84 -11.68
N ASP A 174 -7.04 6.90 -12.55
CA ASP A 174 -7.67 6.68 -13.85
C ASP A 174 -8.71 5.53 -13.82
N ALA A 175 -9.07 5.04 -12.63
CA ALA A 175 -10.18 4.11 -12.46
C ALA A 175 -11.51 4.72 -12.91
N LYS A 176 -12.40 3.88 -13.44
CA LYS A 176 -13.70 4.32 -14.00
C LYS A 176 -14.60 4.95 -12.95
N VAL A 177 -14.47 4.54 -11.69
CA VAL A 177 -15.23 5.13 -10.57
C VAL A 177 -14.97 6.63 -10.44
N TRP A 178 -13.76 7.09 -10.74
CA TRP A 178 -13.40 8.51 -10.70
C TRP A 178 -13.77 9.24 -11.99
N THR A 179 -13.55 8.61 -13.14
CA THR A 179 -13.69 9.22 -14.46
C THR A 179 -15.08 9.07 -15.09
N GLY A 180 -16.01 8.40 -14.42
CA GLY A 180 -17.35 8.12 -14.96
C GLY A 180 -17.34 7.18 -16.16
N GLY A 181 -16.21 6.50 -16.44
CA GLY A 181 -16.05 5.62 -17.59
C GLY A 181 -15.84 6.35 -18.92
N LEU A 182 -15.65 7.65 -18.91
CA LEU A 182 -15.38 8.45 -20.13
C LEU A 182 -13.94 8.23 -20.59
N GLN A 183 -13.77 7.52 -21.69
CA GLN A 183 -12.54 7.53 -22.46
C GLN A 183 -12.40 8.90 -23.16
N GLY A 184 -11.42 9.67 -22.69
CA GLY A 184 -10.83 10.74 -23.48
C GLY A 184 -11.62 12.03 -23.59
N GLN A 185 -11.43 12.94 -22.66
CA GLN A 185 -11.20 14.36 -22.93
C GLN A 185 -10.38 14.95 -21.78
N GLY A 186 -9.13 15.31 -22.08
CA GLY A 186 -8.24 15.91 -21.12
C GLY A 186 -8.66 17.34 -20.79
N GLY A 187 -8.93 17.60 -19.53
CA GLY A 187 -8.97 18.94 -18.98
C GLY A 187 -7.78 19.13 -18.05
N SER A 188 -6.72 19.80 -18.54
CA SER A 188 -5.67 20.34 -17.68
C SER A 188 -6.13 21.70 -17.18
N SER A 189 -6.37 21.85 -15.91
CA SER A 189 -6.40 23.15 -15.27
C SER A 189 -5.34 23.17 -14.17
N GLY A 190 -4.25 23.89 -14.45
CA GLY A 190 -3.24 24.22 -13.46
C GLY A 190 -3.80 25.28 -12.50
N GLY A 191 -3.68 25.04 -11.22
CA GLY A 191 -4.01 25.97 -10.15
C GLY A 191 -3.35 25.54 -8.86
N SER A 192 -2.74 26.50 -8.20
CA SER A 192 -2.02 26.41 -6.94
C SER A 192 -2.98 26.07 -5.78
N GLY A 193 -2.59 25.18 -4.89
CA GLY A 193 -3.31 24.87 -3.67
C GLY A 193 -4.25 23.66 -3.79
N ASP A 194 -5.23 23.53 -2.98
CA ASP A 194 -6.21 22.45 -2.97
C ASP A 194 -6.78 22.19 -4.38
N GLN A 195 -6.37 21.11 -5.03
CA GLN A 195 -6.88 20.74 -6.34
C GLN A 195 -8.09 19.84 -6.18
N LEU A 196 -9.26 20.40 -6.44
CA LEU A 196 -10.45 19.61 -6.72
C LEU A 196 -10.28 19.03 -8.12
N LEU A 197 -10.05 17.74 -8.25
CA LEU A 197 -10.17 17.05 -9.53
C LEU A 197 -11.67 16.97 -9.86
N ASP A 198 -12.16 17.96 -10.63
CA ASP A 198 -13.50 17.88 -11.20
C ASP A 198 -13.46 16.86 -12.36
N LEU A 199 -13.87 15.65 -12.07
CA LEU A 199 -13.84 14.51 -13.00
C LEU A 199 -15.10 14.46 -13.89
N GLY A 200 -15.78 15.61 -14.07
CA GLY A 200 -16.90 15.78 -14.98
C GLY A 200 -18.26 15.45 -14.38
N GLU A 201 -19.30 15.69 -15.15
CA GLU A 201 -20.72 15.67 -14.74
C GLU A 201 -21.22 14.33 -14.17
N TYR A 202 -20.42 13.26 -14.29
CA TYR A 202 -20.74 11.88 -13.84
C TYR A 202 -19.64 11.24 -12.99
N GLY A 203 -18.54 11.95 -12.72
CA GLY A 203 -17.42 11.44 -11.90
C GLY A 203 -17.61 11.68 -10.42
N THR A 204 -16.93 10.87 -9.61
CA THR A 204 -16.89 11.06 -8.17
C THR A 204 -15.85 12.12 -7.81
N ARG A 205 -16.22 13.09 -6.98
CA ARG A 205 -15.28 14.12 -6.53
C ARG A 205 -14.20 13.51 -5.63
N LEU A 206 -12.96 13.94 -5.87
CA LEU A 206 -11.79 13.53 -5.09
C LEU A 206 -11.00 14.78 -4.69
N HIS A 207 -10.90 15.03 -3.39
CA HIS A 207 -10.01 16.05 -2.84
C HIS A 207 -8.59 15.54 -2.83
N VAL A 208 -7.67 16.25 -3.45
CA VAL A 208 -6.24 15.92 -3.46
C VAL A 208 -5.49 16.94 -2.63
N HIS A 209 -4.78 16.48 -1.62
CA HIS A 209 -3.98 17.34 -0.76
C HIS A 209 -2.54 16.84 -0.64
N GLU A 210 -1.56 17.69 -0.94
CA GLU A 210 -0.14 17.37 -0.77
C GLU A 210 0.40 17.96 0.54
N LEU A 211 0.78 17.08 1.49
CA LEU A 211 1.50 17.49 2.70
C LEU A 211 2.90 17.97 2.33
N VAL A 212 3.22 19.23 2.66
CA VAL A 212 4.48 19.87 2.24
C VAL A 212 5.57 19.82 3.32
N HIS A 213 5.21 19.82 4.61
CA HIS A 213 6.18 19.88 5.70
C HIS A 213 6.82 18.52 5.99
N ILE A 214 8.17 18.45 5.91
CA ILE A 214 8.94 17.23 6.21
C ILE A 214 9.36 17.26 7.68
N HIS A 215 8.90 16.28 8.47
CA HIS A 215 9.22 16.17 9.90
C HIS A 215 10.34 15.17 10.20
N ARG A 216 10.56 14.16 9.36
CA ARG A 216 11.46 13.03 9.64
C ARG A 216 12.95 13.37 9.46
N GLN A 217 13.30 14.23 8.53
CA GLN A 217 14.66 14.55 8.18
C GLN A 217 15.04 15.95 8.67
N SER A 218 16.15 16.06 9.40
CA SER A 218 16.72 17.34 9.85
C SER A 218 17.76 17.91 8.89
N ASP A 219 18.40 17.06 8.05
CA ASP A 219 19.42 17.47 7.08
C ASP A 219 18.75 18.01 5.80
N ASP A 220 18.86 19.30 5.61
CA ASP A 220 18.28 20.00 4.46
C ASP A 220 18.98 19.66 3.14
N GLY A 221 20.28 19.35 3.16
CA GLY A 221 21.02 18.89 2.00
C GLY A 221 20.50 17.52 1.51
N PHE A 222 20.32 16.59 2.44
CA PHE A 222 19.76 15.28 2.12
C PHE A 222 18.30 15.36 1.64
N LYS A 223 17.49 16.23 2.24
CA LYS A 223 16.14 16.52 1.75
C LYS A 223 16.13 17.02 0.31
N ALA A 224 17.05 17.93 -0.03
CA ALA A 224 17.18 18.47 -1.38
C ALA A 224 17.56 17.37 -2.39
N MET A 225 18.50 16.48 -2.04
CA MET A 225 18.88 15.34 -2.87
C MET A 225 17.70 14.37 -3.09
N LEU A 226 16.99 13.99 -2.03
CA LEU A 226 15.81 13.12 -2.16
C LEU A 226 14.70 13.74 -3.04
N ASN A 227 14.52 15.05 -2.96
CA ASN A 227 13.59 15.77 -3.82
C ASN A 227 14.05 15.79 -5.29
N ALA A 228 15.34 15.97 -5.52
CA ALA A 228 15.88 15.90 -6.88
C ALA A 228 15.66 14.51 -7.50
N VAL A 229 15.87 13.43 -6.73
CA VAL A 229 15.57 12.07 -7.16
C VAL A 229 14.08 11.89 -7.44
N ARG A 230 13.21 12.35 -6.53
CA ARG A 230 11.75 12.24 -6.67
C ARG A 230 11.24 12.88 -7.97
N TYR A 231 11.77 14.03 -8.33
CA TYR A 231 11.35 14.76 -9.53
C TYR A 231 12.19 14.45 -10.79
N GLY A 232 13.10 13.49 -10.74
CA GLY A 232 13.98 13.14 -11.85
C GLY A 232 14.98 14.24 -12.22
N ARG A 233 15.33 15.13 -11.28
CA ARG A 233 16.24 16.27 -11.48
C ARG A 233 17.61 16.00 -10.83
N VAL A 234 18.14 14.79 -11.04
CA VAL A 234 19.44 14.39 -10.46
C VAL A 234 20.56 15.01 -11.28
N THR A 235 21.35 15.88 -10.63
CA THR A 235 22.59 16.44 -11.21
C THR A 235 23.77 15.47 -11.03
N ALA A 236 24.88 15.72 -11.74
CA ALA A 236 26.10 14.91 -11.61
C ALA A 236 26.62 14.89 -10.15
N ASP A 237 26.62 16.03 -9.48
CA ASP A 237 27.08 16.16 -8.09
C ASP A 237 26.21 15.36 -7.11
N ILE A 238 24.87 15.37 -7.32
CA ILE A 238 23.94 14.56 -6.52
C ILE A 238 24.19 13.07 -6.76
N ALA A 239 24.38 12.67 -8.02
CA ALA A 239 24.65 11.28 -8.37
C ALA A 239 25.98 10.81 -7.76
N GLU A 240 27.02 11.62 -7.81
CA GLU A 240 28.33 11.34 -7.21
C GLU A 240 28.23 11.19 -5.68
N THR A 241 27.51 12.10 -5.03
CA THR A 241 27.29 12.05 -3.57
C THR A 241 26.56 10.78 -3.18
N LEU A 242 25.47 10.43 -3.85
CA LEU A 242 24.69 9.22 -3.58
C LEU A 242 25.51 7.95 -3.82
N ASN A 243 26.29 7.89 -4.91
CA ASN A 243 27.15 6.75 -5.22
C ASN A 243 28.28 6.59 -4.20
N THR A 244 28.88 7.69 -3.75
CA THR A 244 29.93 7.68 -2.73
C THR A 244 29.38 7.18 -1.39
N GLN A 245 28.21 7.61 -0.98
CA GLN A 245 27.54 7.10 0.21
C GLN A 245 27.14 5.63 0.07
N GLY A 246 26.57 5.24 -1.10
CA GLY A 246 26.17 3.87 -1.41
C GLY A 246 27.35 2.88 -1.53
N ALA A 247 28.56 3.36 -1.80
CA ALA A 247 29.77 2.53 -1.84
C ALA A 247 30.32 2.18 -0.43
N ARG A 248 29.80 2.79 0.63
CA ARG A 248 30.24 2.48 2.01
C ARG A 248 29.75 1.08 2.39
N THR A 249 30.68 0.29 2.93
CA THR A 249 30.32 -0.99 3.55
C THR A 249 29.53 -0.73 4.82
N PRO A 250 28.31 -1.30 4.95
CA PRO A 250 27.57 -1.19 6.21
C PRO A 250 28.37 -1.79 7.37
N PRO A 251 28.28 -1.25 8.58
CA PRO A 251 28.89 -1.88 9.76
C PRO A 251 28.31 -3.28 9.97
N GLU A 252 29.11 -4.21 10.47
CA GLU A 252 28.60 -5.51 10.91
C GLU A 252 27.66 -5.29 12.11
N PRO A 253 26.50 -5.96 12.16
CA PRO A 253 25.60 -5.84 13.30
C PRO A 253 26.25 -6.41 14.56
N GLU A 254 26.05 -5.74 15.69
CA GLU A 254 26.48 -6.24 17.00
C GLU A 254 25.72 -7.52 17.37
N PRO A 255 26.29 -8.40 18.22
CA PRO A 255 25.62 -9.60 18.67
C PRO A 255 24.26 -9.28 19.31
N GLY A 256 23.17 -9.78 18.72
CA GLY A 256 21.79 -9.54 19.17
C GLY A 256 21.08 -8.41 18.42
N GLU A 257 21.74 -7.66 17.56
CA GLU A 257 21.11 -6.72 16.66
C GLU A 257 20.48 -7.42 15.44
N VAL A 258 19.44 -6.79 14.91
CA VAL A 258 18.80 -7.28 13.67
C VAL A 258 19.74 -7.04 12.50
N PRO A 259 20.08 -8.05 11.69
CA PRO A 259 20.94 -7.89 10.53
C PRO A 259 20.40 -6.83 9.57
N ILE A 260 21.33 -6.12 8.91
CA ILE A 260 20.98 -5.10 7.90
C ILE A 260 20.30 -5.77 6.72
N ILE A 261 19.11 -5.28 6.36
CA ILE A 261 18.34 -5.78 5.22
C ILE A 261 18.80 -5.09 3.95
N THR A 262 19.12 -5.88 2.93
CA THR A 262 19.41 -5.36 1.59
C THR A 262 18.13 -5.27 0.76
N LEU A 263 17.83 -4.07 0.24
CA LEU A 263 16.75 -3.85 -0.69
C LEU A 263 17.27 -3.94 -2.13
N ALA A 264 16.58 -4.68 -2.99
CA ALA A 264 16.90 -4.80 -4.40
C ALA A 264 15.64 -4.66 -5.26
N THR A 265 15.83 -4.19 -6.48
CA THR A 265 14.74 -3.92 -7.43
C THR A 265 14.28 -5.16 -8.20
N ARG A 266 15.03 -6.27 -8.15
CA ARG A 266 14.79 -7.50 -8.92
C ARG A 266 14.90 -8.74 -8.02
N ASN A 267 13.98 -9.69 -8.19
CA ASN A 267 13.95 -10.92 -7.41
C ASN A 267 15.17 -11.82 -7.62
N ASP A 268 15.75 -11.85 -8.83
CA ASP A 268 16.96 -12.62 -9.09
C ASP A 268 18.17 -12.13 -8.28
N ILE A 269 18.28 -10.80 -8.09
CA ILE A 269 19.30 -10.20 -7.23
C ILE A 269 19.04 -10.57 -5.76
N VAL A 270 17.78 -10.46 -5.30
CA VAL A 270 17.37 -10.87 -3.95
C VAL A 270 17.73 -12.33 -3.70
N ASN A 271 17.37 -13.23 -4.61
CA ASN A 271 17.63 -14.64 -4.48
C ASN A 271 19.14 -14.96 -4.47
N SER A 272 19.92 -14.26 -5.29
CA SER A 272 21.37 -14.39 -5.29
C SER A 272 22.01 -13.97 -3.96
N ILE A 273 21.56 -12.82 -3.39
CA ILE A 273 22.04 -12.31 -2.11
C ILE A 273 21.65 -13.28 -0.99
N ASN A 274 20.38 -13.69 -0.92
CA ASN A 274 19.88 -14.60 0.11
C ASN A 274 20.61 -15.96 0.05
N SER A 275 20.79 -16.52 -1.15
CA SER A 275 21.50 -17.80 -1.32
C SER A 275 22.96 -17.72 -0.87
N ARG A 276 23.65 -16.61 -1.13
CA ARG A 276 25.03 -16.37 -0.68
C ARG A 276 25.11 -16.28 0.85
N HIS A 277 24.20 -15.52 1.48
CA HIS A 277 24.16 -15.43 2.94
C HIS A 277 23.81 -16.76 3.60
N LEU A 278 22.83 -17.50 3.04
CA LEU A 278 22.46 -18.83 3.53
C LEU A 278 23.64 -19.82 3.41
N ALA A 279 24.39 -19.78 2.31
CA ALA A 279 25.58 -20.63 2.11
C ALA A 279 26.68 -20.33 3.14
N ALA A 280 26.86 -19.06 3.53
CA ALA A 280 27.87 -18.64 4.51
C ALA A 280 27.54 -19.04 5.95
N LEU A 281 26.27 -19.31 6.29
CA LEU A 281 25.89 -19.82 7.61
C LEU A 281 26.43 -21.23 7.84
N ALA A 282 26.99 -21.43 9.03
CA ALA A 282 27.41 -22.76 9.50
C ALA A 282 26.17 -23.65 9.75
N GLY A 283 26.37 -24.97 9.68
CA GLY A 283 25.33 -25.94 10.03
C GLY A 283 24.65 -26.58 8.82
N ARG A 284 23.78 -27.54 9.15
CA ARG A 284 23.08 -28.37 8.17
C ARG A 284 21.90 -27.61 7.57
N GLU A 285 21.83 -27.61 6.23
CA GLU A 285 20.66 -27.12 5.49
C GLU A 285 19.46 -28.03 5.75
N GLN A 286 18.31 -27.41 6.07
CA GLN A 286 17.01 -28.05 6.17
C GLN A 286 16.18 -27.61 4.95
N ILE A 287 15.53 -28.57 4.33
CA ILE A 287 14.68 -28.33 3.16
C ILE A 287 13.25 -28.66 3.54
N ALA A 288 12.39 -27.63 3.52
CA ALA A 288 10.95 -27.79 3.69
C ALA A 288 10.30 -27.77 2.30
N ARG A 289 9.49 -28.80 1.99
CA ARG A 289 8.75 -28.89 0.74
C ARG A 289 7.29 -28.57 0.96
N ALA A 290 6.74 -27.71 0.10
CA ALA A 290 5.33 -27.33 0.17
C ALA A 290 4.43 -28.48 -0.29
N GLU A 291 3.34 -28.69 0.44
CA GLU A 291 2.18 -29.43 -0.06
C GLU A 291 1.19 -28.45 -0.67
N VAL A 292 1.01 -28.55 -1.99
CA VAL A 292 0.14 -27.62 -2.75
C VAL A 292 -1.23 -28.24 -2.90
N SER A 293 -2.26 -27.58 -2.37
CA SER A 293 -3.67 -27.97 -2.56
C SER A 293 -4.48 -26.78 -3.05
N GLY A 294 -5.37 -27.01 -4.01
CA GLY A 294 -6.16 -25.97 -4.66
C GLY A 294 -5.53 -25.43 -5.94
N ASP A 295 -6.22 -24.49 -6.57
CA ASP A 295 -5.78 -23.85 -7.82
C ASP A 295 -5.06 -22.52 -7.51
N PHE A 296 -3.72 -22.52 -7.66
CA PHE A 296 -2.88 -21.33 -7.53
C PHE A 296 -2.53 -20.70 -8.90
N GLY A 297 -3.25 -21.06 -9.95
CA GLY A 297 -2.92 -20.68 -11.31
C GLY A 297 -1.77 -21.51 -11.90
N ARG A 298 -1.39 -21.20 -13.14
CA ARG A 298 -0.39 -21.98 -13.86
C ARG A 298 1.02 -21.54 -13.48
N GLY A 299 1.67 -22.31 -12.60
CA GLY A 299 3.11 -22.26 -12.32
C GLY A 299 3.49 -21.76 -10.92
N GLU A 300 4.70 -22.15 -10.51
CA GLU A 300 5.29 -21.83 -9.20
C GLU A 300 5.47 -20.34 -8.93
N ALA A 301 5.47 -19.51 -9.97
CA ALA A 301 5.59 -18.05 -9.85
C ALA A 301 4.44 -17.40 -9.07
N ASN A 302 3.31 -18.10 -8.95
CA ASN A 302 2.13 -17.63 -8.22
C ASN A 302 2.06 -18.15 -6.77
N TYR A 303 3.02 -18.96 -6.36
CA TYR A 303 3.06 -19.44 -4.98
C TYR A 303 3.46 -18.33 -4.01
N PRO A 304 2.89 -18.30 -2.81
CA PRO A 304 3.24 -17.30 -1.80
C PRO A 304 4.67 -17.45 -1.25
N ALA A 305 5.28 -18.62 -1.43
CA ALA A 305 6.66 -18.93 -1.09
C ALA A 305 7.18 -20.00 -2.04
N ASP A 306 8.51 -20.20 -2.09
CA ASP A 306 9.13 -21.24 -2.90
C ASP A 306 8.58 -22.62 -2.52
N SER A 307 8.34 -23.46 -3.53
CA SER A 307 7.87 -24.85 -3.34
C SER A 307 8.89 -25.69 -2.53
N GLU A 308 10.15 -25.32 -2.59
CA GLU A 308 11.25 -25.89 -1.83
C GLU A 308 12.00 -24.79 -1.07
N LEU A 309 11.70 -24.65 0.23
CA LEU A 309 12.30 -23.64 1.09
C LEU A 309 13.52 -24.19 1.81
N LYS A 310 14.69 -23.59 1.58
CA LYS A 310 15.97 -23.94 2.19
C LYS A 310 16.27 -23.02 3.36
N LEU A 311 16.54 -23.60 4.52
CA LEU A 311 16.82 -22.87 5.76
C LEU A 311 18.04 -23.45 6.48
N LYS A 312 18.73 -22.61 7.25
CA LYS A 312 19.75 -23.02 8.24
C LYS A 312 19.48 -22.28 9.56
N VAL A 313 19.94 -22.85 10.65
CA VAL A 313 19.89 -22.17 11.96
C VAL A 313 20.69 -20.87 11.87
N GLY A 314 20.11 -19.76 12.32
CA GLY A 314 20.65 -18.42 12.19
C GLY A 314 20.21 -17.63 10.94
N ALA A 315 19.46 -18.25 10.03
CA ALA A 315 18.89 -17.52 8.90
C ALA A 315 17.78 -16.56 9.39
N GLN A 316 17.83 -15.32 8.90
CA GLN A 316 16.76 -14.36 9.11
C GLN A 316 15.57 -14.73 8.23
N VAL A 317 14.37 -14.81 8.81
CA VAL A 317 13.15 -15.19 8.11
C VAL A 317 12.04 -14.19 8.39
N MET A 318 11.10 -14.09 7.45
CA MET A 318 9.88 -13.29 7.58
C MET A 318 8.66 -14.16 7.29
N PHE A 319 7.67 -14.12 8.16
CA PHE A 319 6.39 -14.78 7.90
C PHE A 319 5.62 -14.01 6.83
N LEU A 320 5.20 -14.70 5.77
CA LEU A 320 4.39 -14.12 4.68
C LEU A 320 2.89 -14.11 5.00
N ARG A 321 2.47 -14.83 6.03
CA ARG A 321 1.09 -14.88 6.53
C ARG A 321 1.07 -14.91 8.04
N ASN A 322 0.00 -14.33 8.64
CA ASN A 322 -0.26 -14.49 10.06
C ASN A 322 -0.56 -15.96 10.36
N ASP A 323 0.16 -16.56 11.28
CA ASP A 323 -0.13 -17.89 11.78
C ASP A 323 -1.32 -17.80 12.76
N ILE A 324 -2.48 -18.29 12.33
CA ILE A 324 -3.72 -18.31 13.12
C ILE A 324 -3.54 -19.19 14.38
N ALA A 325 -2.69 -20.21 14.32
CA ALA A 325 -2.43 -21.10 15.45
C ALA A 325 -1.66 -20.41 16.60
N MET A 326 -0.77 -19.47 16.28
CA MET A 326 -0.04 -18.69 17.31
C MET A 326 -0.88 -17.60 17.99
N GLN A 327 -1.96 -17.14 17.39
CA GLN A 327 -2.86 -16.18 18.06
C GLN A 327 -3.65 -16.81 19.20
N GLY A 328 -3.87 -18.13 19.17
CA GLY A 328 -4.53 -18.88 20.25
C GLY A 328 -3.64 -19.12 21.48
N SER A 329 -2.32 -19.26 21.32
CA SER A 329 -1.40 -19.59 22.41
C SER A 329 -0.96 -18.38 23.27
N ARG A 330 -1.13 -17.14 22.77
CA ARG A 330 -0.84 -15.92 23.56
C ARG A 330 -1.95 -15.51 24.53
N ARG A 331 -3.11 -16.22 24.54
CA ARG A 331 -4.20 -15.98 25.50
C ARG A 331 -4.20 -16.92 26.71
N ALA A 332 -3.23 -17.82 26.82
CA ALA A 332 -3.16 -18.81 27.88
C ALA A 332 -1.82 -18.74 28.66
N GLY A 333 -1.26 -17.55 28.84
CA GLY A 333 -0.08 -17.35 29.71
C GLY A 333 -0.18 -16.07 30.49
#